data_67be05dbbaff4ea38366b96035944dac
#
_entry.id   67be05dbbaff4ea38366b96035944dac
#
_cell.length_a   1.000
_cell.length_b   1.000
_cell.length_c   1.000
_cell.angle_alpha   90.00
_cell.angle_beta   90.00
_cell.angle_gamma   90.00
#
_symmetry.space_group_name_H-M   'P 1'
#
loop_
_entity.id
_entity.type
_entity.pdbx_description
1 polymer ?
#
loop_
_entity_poly.entity_id
_entity_poly.type
_entity_poly.pdbx_seq_one_letter_code
_entity_poly.pdbx_strand_id
1 'polypeptide(L)'
;MDWITQLLFPGNTSIASTLVLYSFVIAAGIYIGKIKIFGVSLGVTFVLFVGILMGHLGYEVDPNTLKFVREFGLILFIFSIGLQVGPGFFSSFKKGGMTLNGLAVLGIALNVAIVLAIYYFGNINDISALVGVMSGAITNTPGLAAAQQAVSPEQANLMASGYAAAYPLGVVGIILSMFVVKGIFRISTSEEIRQIEEEQDNSQLKPFLMTIQVSNDLINNRTLVELHDIIQCNFVVSRLMSTDGHIIIPKSSTAIHPGDKLLIVCSAQDAERFKAVIGPETEMDWESTPTPVFSRRIVVTKSEFNGVALGSLRLHNGYKLNATRVNRAGVDLLATPNLRLQMGDRITVVGNLEDIERLAVRLGNSMKRLNNPNLITIFVGIALGIILGSINIGFGMKLGLAGGPLVVAILLSRFGYKAKLVTYTSTSASMMLRELGICLFLASVGIAAGKGFAAAVFNTTGMWWVIWGFVITVVPLIVVGCIARWKYKTNYLTIMGLFSGGCTDPPALAYANNSTGNDAPAVAYSTVYPLTMFLRVVAAQGLILALAV
;
A
#
# COMPACT_ATOMS: atom_id res chain seq x y z
N MET A 1 -22.49 -11.38 -42.77
CA MET A 1 -22.55 -11.94 -41.40
C MET A 1 -21.40 -12.90 -41.09
N ASP A 2 -20.79 -13.50 -42.11
CA ASP A 2 -19.74 -14.53 -41.94
C ASP A 2 -18.47 -14.07 -41.24
N TRP A 3 -18.08 -12.78 -41.36
CA TRP A 3 -16.89 -12.25 -40.67
C TRP A 3 -17.08 -12.11 -39.15
N ILE A 4 -18.31 -11.79 -38.68
CA ILE A 4 -18.61 -11.70 -37.23
C ILE A 4 -18.61 -13.10 -36.63
N THR A 5 -19.23 -14.06 -37.31
CA THR A 5 -19.23 -15.45 -36.85
C THR A 5 -17.82 -16.03 -36.81
N GLN A 6 -16.99 -15.76 -37.82
CA GLN A 6 -15.57 -16.15 -37.79
C GLN A 6 -14.79 -15.51 -36.66
N LEU A 7 -15.07 -14.24 -36.34
CA LEU A 7 -14.39 -13.53 -35.25
C LEU A 7 -14.76 -14.08 -33.85
N LEU A 8 -16.02 -14.51 -33.69
CA LEU A 8 -16.57 -14.94 -32.39
C LEU A 8 -16.62 -16.47 -32.23
N PHE A 9 -16.20 -17.24 -33.22
CA PHE A 9 -16.32 -18.71 -33.20
C PHE A 9 -15.21 -19.33 -32.30
N PRO A 10 -15.56 -20.33 -31.46
CA PRO A 10 -14.57 -21.09 -30.71
C PRO A 10 -13.55 -21.75 -31.65
N GLY A 11 -12.26 -21.71 -31.25
CA GLY A 11 -11.16 -22.29 -32.04
C GLY A 11 -10.47 -21.33 -33.03
N ASN A 12 -10.96 -20.09 -33.21
CA ASN A 12 -10.23 -19.09 -33.98
C ASN A 12 -9.17 -18.40 -33.08
N THR A 13 -7.89 -18.64 -33.38
CA THR A 13 -6.74 -18.09 -32.65
C THR A 13 -6.14 -16.85 -33.30
N SER A 14 -6.85 -16.17 -34.20
CA SER A 14 -6.38 -14.91 -34.79
C SER A 14 -6.20 -13.83 -33.73
N ILE A 15 -5.31 -12.86 -33.97
CA ILE A 15 -5.07 -11.75 -33.06
C ILE A 15 -6.36 -10.97 -32.78
N ALA A 16 -7.18 -10.73 -33.80
CA ALA A 16 -8.45 -10.02 -33.67
C ALA A 16 -9.43 -10.78 -32.77
N SER A 17 -9.61 -12.09 -32.95
CA SER A 17 -10.45 -12.94 -32.12
C SER A 17 -9.92 -12.97 -30.66
N THR A 18 -8.62 -13.10 -30.51
CA THR A 18 -7.95 -13.06 -29.18
C THR A 18 -8.24 -11.74 -28.46
N LEU A 19 -8.11 -10.59 -29.11
CA LEU A 19 -8.40 -9.28 -28.49
C LEU A 19 -9.87 -9.14 -28.10
N VAL A 20 -10.80 -9.62 -28.93
CA VAL A 20 -12.24 -9.63 -28.60
C VAL A 20 -12.50 -10.53 -27.40
N LEU A 21 -11.91 -11.72 -27.35
CA LEU A 21 -12.04 -12.66 -26.24
C LEU A 21 -11.52 -12.03 -24.93
N TYR A 22 -10.31 -11.46 -24.92
CA TYR A 22 -9.77 -10.78 -23.75
C TYR A 22 -10.64 -9.61 -23.30
N SER A 23 -11.10 -8.78 -24.25
CA SER A 23 -11.98 -7.65 -23.96
C SER A 23 -13.28 -8.10 -23.29
N PHE A 24 -13.89 -9.16 -23.82
CA PHE A 24 -15.10 -9.74 -23.25
C PHE A 24 -14.85 -10.32 -21.85
N VAL A 25 -13.82 -11.16 -21.68
CA VAL A 25 -13.46 -11.81 -20.41
C VAL A 25 -13.21 -10.77 -19.32
N ILE A 26 -12.45 -9.72 -19.65
CA ILE A 26 -12.11 -8.66 -18.70
C ILE A 26 -13.36 -7.83 -18.36
N ALA A 27 -14.13 -7.38 -19.37
CA ALA A 27 -15.31 -6.56 -19.14
C ALA A 27 -16.39 -7.30 -18.34
N ALA A 28 -16.71 -8.54 -18.73
CA ALA A 28 -17.68 -9.37 -18.02
C ALA A 28 -17.20 -9.72 -16.61
N GLY A 29 -15.91 -10.07 -16.46
CA GLY A 29 -15.32 -10.38 -15.15
C GLY A 29 -15.36 -9.21 -14.19
N ILE A 30 -14.99 -8.00 -14.63
CA ILE A 30 -15.08 -6.79 -13.82
C ILE A 30 -16.55 -6.46 -13.48
N TYR A 31 -17.46 -6.61 -14.45
CA TYR A 31 -18.88 -6.31 -14.22
C TYR A 31 -19.48 -7.25 -13.17
N ILE A 32 -19.30 -8.56 -13.31
CA ILE A 32 -19.76 -9.57 -12.34
C ILE A 32 -19.05 -9.37 -10.99
N GLY A 33 -17.75 -9.05 -11.01
CA GLY A 33 -16.95 -8.79 -9.79
C GLY A 33 -17.45 -7.62 -8.94
N LYS A 34 -18.28 -6.72 -9.48
CA LYS A 34 -18.93 -5.64 -8.72
C LYS A 34 -20.12 -6.12 -7.88
N ILE A 35 -20.65 -7.31 -8.16
CA ILE A 35 -21.77 -7.88 -7.41
C ILE A 35 -21.27 -8.16 -6.00
N LYS A 36 -21.99 -7.61 -5.02
CA LYS A 36 -21.70 -7.82 -3.59
C LYS A 36 -22.48 -9.01 -3.06
N ILE A 37 -21.78 -10.01 -2.56
CA ILE A 37 -22.36 -11.16 -1.86
C ILE A 37 -22.06 -10.96 -0.38
N PHE A 38 -23.09 -10.85 0.45
CA PHE A 38 -22.97 -10.52 1.89
C PHE A 38 -22.15 -9.24 2.16
N GLY A 39 -22.24 -8.24 1.28
CA GLY A 39 -21.52 -6.97 1.42
C GLY A 39 -20.06 -6.99 0.88
N VAL A 40 -19.56 -8.14 0.44
CA VAL A 40 -18.21 -8.33 -0.11
C VAL A 40 -18.27 -8.51 -1.62
N SER A 41 -17.41 -7.80 -2.37
CA SER A 41 -17.22 -8.01 -3.80
C SER A 41 -15.91 -8.75 -4.04
N LEU A 42 -15.91 -9.75 -4.91
CA LEU A 42 -14.69 -10.49 -5.28
C LEU A 42 -13.82 -9.71 -6.30
N GLY A 43 -14.30 -8.55 -6.77
CA GLY A 43 -13.56 -7.62 -7.59
C GLY A 43 -13.03 -8.23 -8.90
N VAL A 44 -11.82 -7.80 -9.28
CA VAL A 44 -11.18 -8.22 -10.56
C VAL A 44 -10.89 -9.72 -10.64
N THR A 45 -10.96 -10.47 -9.54
CA THR A 45 -10.73 -11.93 -9.57
C THR A 45 -11.77 -12.68 -10.37
N PHE A 46 -12.97 -12.12 -10.54
CA PHE A 46 -13.97 -12.71 -11.43
C PHE A 46 -13.52 -12.82 -12.89
N VAL A 47 -12.53 -12.04 -13.32
CA VAL A 47 -11.90 -12.17 -14.63
C VAL A 47 -11.33 -13.58 -14.83
N LEU A 48 -10.74 -14.19 -13.79
CA LEU A 48 -10.26 -15.57 -13.82
C LEU A 48 -11.42 -16.54 -14.10
N PHE A 49 -12.54 -16.40 -13.38
CA PHE A 49 -13.68 -17.32 -13.51
C PHE A 49 -14.36 -17.21 -14.87
N VAL A 50 -14.51 -15.97 -15.40
CA VAL A 50 -15.01 -15.78 -16.77
C VAL A 50 -14.03 -16.36 -17.78
N GLY A 51 -12.72 -16.21 -17.59
CA GLY A 51 -11.68 -16.84 -18.40
C GLY A 51 -11.78 -18.37 -18.39
N ILE A 52 -11.96 -18.99 -17.22
CA ILE A 52 -12.18 -20.43 -17.05
C ILE A 52 -13.42 -20.87 -17.84
N LEU A 53 -14.52 -20.14 -17.73
CA LEU A 53 -15.75 -20.44 -18.45
C LEU A 53 -15.53 -20.42 -19.96
N MET A 54 -14.87 -19.37 -20.49
CA MET A 54 -14.60 -19.26 -21.92
C MET A 54 -13.66 -20.36 -22.42
N GLY A 55 -12.59 -20.67 -21.66
CA GLY A 55 -11.71 -21.79 -21.96
C GLY A 55 -12.42 -23.15 -21.92
N HIS A 56 -13.38 -23.34 -21.00
CA HIS A 56 -14.24 -24.54 -20.95
C HIS A 56 -15.18 -24.65 -22.14
N LEU A 57 -15.69 -23.50 -22.62
CA LEU A 57 -16.53 -23.44 -23.84
C LEU A 57 -15.73 -23.63 -25.14
N GLY A 58 -14.43 -23.89 -25.08
CA GLY A 58 -13.59 -24.19 -26.22
C GLY A 58 -12.97 -22.97 -26.90
N TYR A 59 -13.02 -21.77 -26.27
CA TYR A 59 -12.28 -20.62 -26.77
C TYR A 59 -10.79 -20.79 -26.46
N GLU A 60 -9.97 -20.66 -27.50
CA GLU A 60 -8.53 -20.87 -27.42
C GLU A 60 -7.79 -19.60 -27.85
N VAL A 61 -6.58 -19.47 -27.35
CA VAL A 61 -5.63 -18.43 -27.76
C VAL A 61 -4.34 -19.10 -28.18
N ASP A 62 -3.69 -18.55 -29.21
CA ASP A 62 -2.36 -19.03 -29.60
C ASP A 62 -1.43 -19.11 -28.38
N PRO A 63 -0.74 -20.25 -28.15
CA PRO A 63 0.06 -20.46 -26.94
C PRO A 63 1.13 -19.39 -26.69
N ASN A 64 1.78 -18.88 -27.75
CA ASN A 64 2.81 -17.84 -27.61
C ASN A 64 2.19 -16.49 -27.24
N THR A 65 1.06 -16.14 -27.87
CA THR A 65 0.29 -14.93 -27.56
C THR A 65 -0.23 -14.98 -26.14
N LEU A 66 -0.80 -16.10 -25.71
CA LEU A 66 -1.30 -16.30 -24.35
C LEU A 66 -0.16 -16.16 -23.32
N LYS A 67 0.99 -16.79 -23.59
CA LYS A 67 2.18 -16.69 -22.73
C LYS A 67 2.67 -15.25 -22.63
N PHE A 68 2.78 -14.55 -23.77
CA PHE A 68 3.23 -13.15 -23.77
C PHE A 68 2.28 -12.24 -22.98
N VAL A 69 0.96 -12.34 -23.22
CA VAL A 69 -0.04 -11.51 -22.51
C VAL A 69 -0.04 -11.80 -21.02
N ARG A 70 0.06 -13.07 -20.63
CA ARG A 70 0.16 -13.50 -19.23
C ARG A 70 1.39 -12.92 -18.55
N GLU A 71 2.57 -13.08 -19.13
CA GLU A 71 3.83 -12.61 -18.53
C GLU A 71 3.91 -11.08 -18.50
N PHE A 72 3.49 -10.42 -19.57
CA PHE A 72 3.46 -8.96 -19.63
C PHE A 72 2.47 -8.37 -18.61
N GLY A 73 1.26 -8.95 -18.53
CA GLY A 73 0.27 -8.57 -17.51
C GLY A 73 0.81 -8.73 -16.09
N LEU A 74 1.48 -9.86 -15.82
CA LEU A 74 2.12 -10.12 -14.52
C LEU A 74 3.17 -9.07 -14.19
N ILE A 75 4.08 -8.76 -15.11
CA ILE A 75 5.15 -7.78 -14.89
C ILE A 75 4.56 -6.40 -14.59
N LEU A 76 3.59 -5.94 -15.37
CA LEU A 76 2.91 -4.65 -15.13
C LEU A 76 2.26 -4.61 -13.74
N PHE A 77 1.55 -5.68 -13.39
CA PHE A 77 0.87 -5.82 -12.10
C PHE A 77 1.85 -5.75 -10.93
N ILE A 78 2.87 -6.60 -10.94
CA ILE A 78 3.85 -6.73 -9.86
C ILE A 78 4.70 -5.47 -9.73
N PHE A 79 5.16 -4.90 -10.85
CA PHE A 79 5.96 -3.68 -10.83
C PHE A 79 5.17 -2.49 -10.26
N SER A 80 3.91 -2.34 -10.65
CA SER A 80 3.03 -1.31 -10.12
C SER A 80 2.80 -1.45 -8.61
N ILE A 81 2.61 -2.67 -8.12
CA ILE A 81 2.53 -2.95 -6.68
C ILE A 81 3.84 -2.54 -6.00
N GLY A 82 5.00 -2.95 -6.52
CA GLY A 82 6.29 -2.62 -5.95
C GLY A 82 6.54 -1.12 -5.82
N LEU A 83 6.17 -0.33 -6.84
CA LEU A 83 6.24 1.13 -6.78
C LEU A 83 5.32 1.72 -5.71
N GLN A 84 4.10 1.20 -5.58
CA GLN A 84 3.11 1.68 -4.61
C GLN A 84 3.51 1.38 -3.17
N VAL A 85 4.07 0.20 -2.94
CA VAL A 85 4.42 -0.35 -1.63
C VAL A 85 5.79 0.13 -1.14
N GLY A 86 6.72 0.40 -2.06
CA GLY A 86 8.13 0.69 -1.75
C GLY A 86 8.38 1.81 -0.73
N PRO A 87 7.67 2.96 -0.76
CA PRO A 87 7.86 4.00 0.25
C PRO A 87 7.56 3.53 1.67
N GLY A 88 6.53 2.69 1.84
CA GLY A 88 6.09 2.11 3.12
C GLY A 88 6.94 0.94 3.60
N PHE A 89 7.58 0.19 2.69
CA PHE A 89 8.30 -1.05 3.01
C PHE A 89 9.33 -0.87 4.13
N PHE A 90 10.24 0.09 4.00
CA PHE A 90 11.28 0.32 4.99
C PHE A 90 10.76 0.99 6.28
N SER A 91 9.65 1.72 6.21
CA SER A 91 9.03 2.35 7.39
C SER A 91 8.25 1.33 8.22
N SER A 92 7.78 0.25 7.62
CA SER A 92 7.05 -0.83 8.30
C SER A 92 7.89 -1.60 9.33
N PHE A 93 9.23 -1.48 9.28
CA PHE A 93 10.15 -2.07 10.26
C PHE A 93 10.45 -1.18 11.47
N LYS A 94 9.83 0.01 11.59
CA LYS A 94 9.96 0.86 12.76
C LYS A 94 9.13 0.33 13.95
N LYS A 95 9.31 0.92 15.16
CA LYS A 95 8.56 0.55 16.37
C LYS A 95 7.05 0.45 16.10
N GLY A 96 6.43 -0.66 16.49
CA GLY A 96 5.02 -0.98 16.23
C GLY A 96 4.80 -1.85 14.99
N GLY A 97 5.43 -1.56 13.86
CA GLY A 97 5.32 -2.36 12.64
C GLY A 97 6.05 -3.70 12.71
N MET A 98 7.11 -3.79 13.51
CA MET A 98 7.88 -5.04 13.66
C MET A 98 7.05 -6.18 14.28
N THR A 99 6.20 -5.87 15.25
CA THR A 99 5.29 -6.85 15.87
C THR A 99 4.28 -7.37 14.86
N LEU A 100 3.65 -6.48 14.08
CA LEU A 100 2.69 -6.85 13.05
C LEU A 100 3.34 -7.68 11.95
N ASN A 101 4.53 -7.28 11.50
CA ASN A 101 5.30 -8.04 10.51
C ASN A 101 5.72 -9.41 11.05
N GLY A 102 6.14 -9.52 12.30
CA GLY A 102 6.44 -10.79 12.96
C GLY A 102 5.24 -11.73 13.02
N LEU A 103 4.05 -11.21 13.34
CA LEU A 103 2.80 -11.96 13.33
C LEU A 103 2.41 -12.40 11.91
N ALA A 104 2.61 -11.54 10.91
CA ALA A 104 2.36 -11.88 9.52
C ALA A 104 3.31 -13.00 9.02
N VAL A 105 4.60 -12.95 9.38
CA VAL A 105 5.58 -14.02 9.09
C VAL A 105 5.17 -15.34 9.75
N LEU A 106 4.71 -15.29 11.01
CA LEU A 106 4.16 -16.48 11.68
C LEU A 106 2.97 -17.08 10.90
N GLY A 107 2.06 -16.22 10.42
CA GLY A 107 0.93 -16.68 9.59
C GLY A 107 1.38 -17.38 8.31
N ILE A 108 2.40 -16.84 7.63
CA ILE A 108 2.98 -17.47 6.43
C ILE A 108 3.63 -18.81 6.78
N ALA A 109 4.40 -18.87 7.86
CA ALA A 109 5.03 -20.10 8.30
C ALA A 109 4.00 -21.20 8.64
N LEU A 110 2.89 -20.82 9.29
CA LEU A 110 1.79 -21.74 9.55
C LEU A 110 1.09 -22.21 8.27
N ASN A 111 0.88 -21.31 7.28
CA ASN A 111 0.34 -21.72 5.99
C ASN A 111 1.24 -22.79 5.33
N VAL A 112 2.55 -22.53 5.27
CA VAL A 112 3.53 -23.47 4.70
C VAL A 112 3.54 -24.80 5.47
N ALA A 113 3.52 -24.74 6.81
CA ALA A 113 3.49 -25.95 7.64
C ALA A 113 2.24 -26.80 7.40
N ILE A 114 1.05 -26.17 7.26
CA ILE A 114 -0.19 -26.87 6.95
C ILE A 114 -0.12 -27.51 5.55
N VAL A 115 0.41 -26.78 4.54
CA VAL A 115 0.59 -27.32 3.19
C VAL A 115 1.50 -28.55 3.20
N LEU A 116 2.63 -28.47 3.90
CA LEU A 116 3.53 -29.63 4.06
C LEU A 116 2.86 -30.79 4.81
N ALA A 117 2.08 -30.51 5.85
CA ALA A 117 1.33 -31.54 6.56
C ALA A 117 0.29 -32.22 5.66
N ILE A 118 -0.42 -31.46 4.82
CA ILE A 118 -1.37 -32.03 3.84
C ILE A 118 -0.63 -32.86 2.79
N TYR A 119 0.52 -32.38 2.30
CA TYR A 119 1.33 -33.09 1.31
C TYR A 119 1.82 -34.45 1.83
N TYR A 120 2.32 -34.51 3.05
CA TYR A 120 2.90 -35.75 3.62
C TYR A 120 1.85 -36.69 4.25
N PHE A 121 0.79 -36.16 4.82
CA PHE A 121 -0.18 -36.92 5.63
C PHE A 121 -1.62 -36.83 5.12
N GLY A 122 -1.90 -35.96 4.13
CA GLY A 122 -3.25 -35.73 3.61
C GLY A 122 -3.58 -36.52 2.36
N ASN A 123 -4.68 -36.14 1.73
CA ASN A 123 -5.24 -36.83 0.57
C ASN A 123 -4.81 -36.19 -0.78
N ILE A 124 -3.87 -35.25 -0.77
CA ILE A 124 -3.40 -34.53 -1.96
C ILE A 124 -1.88 -34.68 -2.02
N ASN A 125 -1.42 -35.53 -2.92
CA ASN A 125 0.01 -35.82 -3.10
C ASN A 125 0.66 -34.99 -4.22
N ASP A 126 -0.09 -34.10 -4.88
CA ASP A 126 0.46 -33.21 -5.90
C ASP A 126 0.74 -31.85 -5.30
N ILE A 127 2.04 -31.53 -5.18
CA ILE A 127 2.48 -30.25 -4.60
C ILE A 127 2.08 -29.05 -5.48
N SER A 128 1.98 -29.24 -6.81
CA SER A 128 1.55 -28.18 -7.73
C SER A 128 0.10 -27.79 -7.45
N ALA A 129 -0.79 -28.79 -7.32
CA ALA A 129 -2.17 -28.53 -6.91
C ALA A 129 -2.25 -27.83 -5.55
N LEU A 130 -1.49 -28.30 -4.55
CA LEU A 130 -1.48 -27.75 -3.20
C LEU A 130 -0.97 -26.31 -3.13
N VAL A 131 0.07 -25.96 -3.90
CA VAL A 131 0.55 -24.58 -3.99
C VAL A 131 -0.49 -23.69 -4.69
N GLY A 132 -1.22 -24.22 -5.67
CA GLY A 132 -2.38 -23.55 -6.24
C GLY A 132 -3.47 -23.30 -5.19
N VAL A 133 -3.87 -24.34 -4.45
CA VAL A 133 -4.86 -24.24 -3.35
C VAL A 133 -4.40 -23.24 -2.28
N MET A 134 -3.14 -23.30 -1.84
CA MET A 134 -2.58 -22.35 -0.88
C MET A 134 -2.67 -20.93 -1.40
N SER A 135 -2.24 -20.69 -2.65
CA SER A 135 -2.26 -19.34 -3.23
C SER A 135 -3.69 -18.80 -3.37
N GLY A 136 -4.67 -19.66 -3.69
CA GLY A 136 -6.09 -19.31 -3.74
C GLY A 136 -6.66 -19.01 -2.33
N ALA A 137 -6.39 -19.89 -1.37
CA ALA A 137 -6.83 -19.79 0.01
C ALA A 137 -6.42 -18.46 0.68
N ILE A 138 -5.22 -17.98 0.37
CA ILE A 138 -4.67 -16.72 0.89
C ILE A 138 -4.73 -15.57 -0.11
N THR A 139 -5.49 -15.74 -1.18
CA THR A 139 -5.73 -14.73 -2.23
C THR A 139 -4.46 -14.16 -2.89
N ASN A 140 -3.35 -14.93 -2.88
CA ASN A 140 -2.04 -14.47 -3.34
C ASN A 140 -1.77 -14.81 -4.81
N THR A 141 -2.30 -13.99 -5.72
CA THR A 141 -2.10 -14.10 -7.17
C THR A 141 -0.62 -14.00 -7.59
N PRO A 142 0.21 -13.11 -7.02
CA PRO A 142 1.65 -13.06 -7.35
C PRO A 142 2.42 -14.33 -6.97
N GLY A 143 2.06 -14.96 -5.86
CA GLY A 143 2.65 -16.24 -5.45
C GLY A 143 2.30 -17.37 -6.42
N LEU A 144 1.04 -17.45 -6.84
CA LEU A 144 0.62 -18.38 -7.90
C LEU A 144 1.47 -18.18 -9.16
N ALA A 145 1.57 -16.94 -9.62
CA ALA A 145 2.29 -16.61 -10.84
C ALA A 145 3.79 -16.96 -10.77
N ALA A 146 4.42 -16.74 -9.63
CA ALA A 146 5.82 -17.11 -9.40
C ALA A 146 6.02 -18.61 -9.40
N ALA A 147 5.11 -19.35 -8.75
CA ALA A 147 5.14 -20.82 -8.73
C ALA A 147 4.93 -21.43 -10.12
N GLN A 148 4.00 -20.88 -10.91
CA GLN A 148 3.72 -21.33 -12.28
C GLN A 148 4.92 -21.19 -13.25
N GLN A 149 5.85 -20.28 -12.98
CA GLN A 149 7.07 -20.10 -13.79
C GLN A 149 8.09 -21.22 -13.60
N ALA A 150 7.98 -21.98 -12.51
CA ALA A 150 8.93 -23.03 -12.14
C ALA A 150 8.46 -24.44 -12.54
N VAL A 151 7.33 -24.58 -13.23
CA VAL A 151 6.70 -25.85 -13.54
C VAL A 151 6.29 -25.97 -15.03
N SER A 152 5.91 -27.18 -15.44
CA SER A 152 5.35 -27.41 -16.79
C SER A 152 4.01 -26.71 -17.01
N PRO A 153 3.58 -26.50 -18.26
CA PRO A 153 2.29 -25.90 -18.56
C PRO A 153 1.10 -26.67 -17.97
N GLU A 154 1.17 -27.99 -17.93
CA GLU A 154 0.11 -28.84 -17.35
C GLU A 154 0.00 -28.62 -15.85
N GLN A 155 1.14 -28.61 -15.13
CA GLN A 155 1.19 -28.32 -13.69
C GLN A 155 0.75 -26.88 -13.40
N ALA A 156 1.10 -25.91 -14.25
CA ALA A 156 0.65 -24.53 -14.11
C ALA A 156 -0.88 -24.40 -14.23
N ASN A 157 -1.51 -25.17 -15.14
CA ASN A 157 -2.96 -25.22 -15.27
C ASN A 157 -3.62 -25.89 -14.06
N LEU A 158 -3.01 -26.96 -13.53
CA LEU A 158 -3.46 -27.61 -12.30
C LEU A 158 -3.41 -26.66 -11.10
N MET A 159 -2.31 -25.89 -10.96
CA MET A 159 -2.22 -24.82 -9.96
C MET A 159 -3.33 -23.78 -10.10
N ALA A 160 -3.63 -23.37 -11.33
CA ALA A 160 -4.69 -22.40 -11.59
C ALA A 160 -6.06 -22.94 -11.18
N SER A 161 -6.32 -24.22 -11.42
CA SER A 161 -7.55 -24.89 -11.01
C SER A 161 -7.67 -24.98 -9.49
N GLY A 162 -6.59 -25.35 -8.78
CA GLY A 162 -6.54 -25.36 -7.32
C GLY A 162 -6.73 -23.96 -6.72
N TYR A 163 -6.11 -22.95 -7.33
CA TYR A 163 -6.30 -21.54 -6.95
C TYR A 163 -7.77 -21.11 -7.08
N ALA A 164 -8.39 -21.37 -8.22
CA ALA A 164 -9.76 -20.99 -8.48
C ALA A 164 -10.75 -21.71 -7.56
N ALA A 165 -10.50 -22.99 -7.25
CA ALA A 165 -11.33 -23.76 -6.33
C ALA A 165 -11.29 -23.21 -4.89
N ALA A 166 -10.11 -22.81 -4.41
CA ALA A 166 -9.92 -22.37 -3.02
C ALA A 166 -10.24 -20.87 -2.80
N TYR A 167 -10.10 -20.03 -3.83
CA TYR A 167 -10.17 -18.57 -3.71
C TYR A 167 -11.49 -18.04 -3.10
N PRO A 168 -12.70 -18.45 -3.52
CA PRO A 168 -13.93 -17.90 -2.97
C PRO A 168 -14.07 -18.12 -1.47
N LEU A 169 -13.76 -19.33 -1.00
CA LEU A 169 -13.78 -19.66 0.42
C LEU A 169 -12.59 -19.07 1.17
N GLY A 170 -11.49 -18.75 0.49
CA GLY A 170 -10.38 -17.99 1.05
C GLY A 170 -10.82 -16.61 1.53
N VAL A 171 -11.47 -15.83 0.66
CA VAL A 171 -12.01 -14.49 1.02
C VAL A 171 -13.02 -14.58 2.17
N VAL A 172 -13.96 -15.54 2.07
CA VAL A 172 -14.95 -15.78 3.14
C VAL A 172 -14.27 -16.18 4.44
N GLY A 173 -13.27 -17.06 4.37
CA GLY A 173 -12.49 -17.54 5.52
C GLY A 173 -11.73 -16.43 6.24
N ILE A 174 -11.15 -15.47 5.51
CA ILE A 174 -10.48 -14.30 6.10
C ILE A 174 -11.48 -13.48 6.92
N ILE A 175 -12.66 -13.16 6.34
CA ILE A 175 -13.69 -12.39 7.02
C ILE A 175 -14.27 -13.17 8.20
N LEU A 176 -14.54 -14.47 8.03
CA LEU A 176 -15.00 -15.34 9.11
C LEU A 176 -14.00 -15.37 10.27
N SER A 177 -12.70 -15.42 9.99
CA SER A 177 -11.66 -15.38 11.02
C SER A 177 -11.70 -14.10 11.85
N MET A 178 -12.06 -12.95 11.24
CA MET A 178 -12.31 -11.70 11.98
C MET A 178 -13.47 -11.87 12.97
N PHE A 179 -14.58 -12.44 12.53
CA PHE A 179 -15.72 -12.70 13.41
C PHE A 179 -15.40 -13.70 14.53
N VAL A 180 -14.66 -14.76 14.21
CA VAL A 180 -14.28 -15.78 15.21
C VAL A 180 -13.40 -15.14 16.30
N VAL A 181 -12.39 -14.36 15.94
CA VAL A 181 -11.55 -13.66 16.94
C VAL A 181 -12.37 -12.66 17.75
N LYS A 182 -13.26 -11.90 17.09
CA LYS A 182 -14.20 -10.99 17.78
C LYS A 182 -15.05 -11.73 18.81
N GLY A 183 -15.57 -12.90 18.45
CA GLY A 183 -16.40 -13.74 19.33
C GLY A 183 -15.62 -14.34 20.49
N ILE A 184 -14.43 -14.91 20.24
CA ILE A 184 -13.56 -15.50 21.28
C ILE A 184 -13.25 -14.50 22.39
N PHE A 185 -12.90 -13.28 22.03
CA PHE A 185 -12.49 -12.24 22.97
C PHE A 185 -13.64 -11.29 23.36
N ARG A 186 -14.87 -11.52 22.90
CA ARG A 186 -16.07 -10.70 23.16
C ARG A 186 -15.81 -9.21 22.91
N ILE A 187 -15.22 -8.88 21.78
CA ILE A 187 -14.75 -7.53 21.46
C ILE A 187 -15.92 -6.61 21.09
N SER A 188 -15.98 -5.44 21.73
CA SER A 188 -16.87 -4.34 21.33
C SER A 188 -16.15 -3.47 20.29
N THR A 189 -16.67 -3.45 19.06
CA THR A 189 -16.06 -2.64 17.98
C THR A 189 -16.07 -1.15 18.30
N SER A 190 -17.11 -0.64 18.94
CA SER A 190 -17.22 0.77 19.33
C SER A 190 -16.14 1.19 20.33
N GLU A 191 -15.83 0.32 21.28
CA GLU A 191 -14.80 0.57 22.29
C GLU A 191 -13.40 0.56 21.64
N GLU A 192 -13.16 -0.37 20.71
CA GLU A 192 -11.89 -0.44 19.98
C GLU A 192 -11.68 0.79 19.07
N ILE A 193 -12.75 1.31 18.45
CA ILE A 193 -12.70 2.56 17.67
C ILE A 193 -12.31 3.71 18.59
N ARG A 194 -12.99 3.85 19.74
CA ARG A 194 -12.70 4.92 20.72
C ARG A 194 -11.26 4.89 21.17
N GLN A 195 -10.70 3.70 21.49
CA GLN A 195 -9.30 3.56 21.90
C GLN A 195 -8.33 4.05 20.79
N ILE A 196 -8.60 3.73 19.52
CA ILE A 196 -7.76 4.22 18.42
C ILE A 196 -7.86 5.73 18.25
N GLU A 197 -9.04 6.30 18.39
CA GLU A 197 -9.25 7.75 18.30
C GLU A 197 -8.49 8.47 19.43
N GLU A 198 -8.58 7.97 20.66
CA GLU A 198 -7.81 8.49 21.80
C GLU A 198 -6.29 8.33 21.61
N GLU A 199 -5.82 7.19 21.06
CA GLU A 199 -4.41 7.00 20.73
C GLU A 199 -3.95 7.90 19.58
N GLN A 200 -4.80 8.17 18.60
CA GLN A 200 -4.50 9.06 17.48
C GLN A 200 -4.45 10.52 17.92
N ASP A 201 -5.30 10.95 18.81
CA ASP A 201 -5.27 12.30 19.39
C ASP A 201 -4.02 12.50 20.26
N ASN A 202 -3.53 11.45 20.91
CA ASN A 202 -2.29 11.43 21.66
C ASN A 202 -1.04 11.14 20.80
N SER A 203 -1.16 10.94 19.48
CA SER A 203 -0.03 10.52 18.65
C SER A 203 0.94 11.66 18.34
N GLN A 204 2.24 11.40 18.56
CA GLN A 204 3.39 12.32 18.41
C GLN A 204 3.61 12.90 17.01
N LEU A 205 2.86 12.50 15.99
CA LEU A 205 3.16 12.77 14.58
C LEU A 205 2.24 13.80 13.93
N LYS A 206 1.08 14.09 14.53
CA LYS A 206 0.22 15.16 13.99
C LYS A 206 0.76 16.51 14.43
N PRO A 207 1.01 17.46 13.49
CA PRO A 207 1.32 18.82 13.87
C PRO A 207 0.15 19.42 14.66
N PHE A 208 0.38 19.74 15.91
CA PHE A 208 -0.56 20.42 16.80
C PHE A 208 -0.34 21.92 16.69
N LEU A 209 -1.42 22.67 16.47
CA LEU A 209 -1.40 24.11 16.34
C LEU A 209 -1.94 24.72 17.63
N MET A 210 -1.15 25.57 18.26
CA MET A 210 -1.55 26.26 19.49
C MET A 210 -1.11 27.72 19.48
N THR A 211 -1.89 28.57 20.12
CA THR A 211 -1.51 29.95 20.40
C THR A 211 -1.10 30.07 21.85
N ILE A 212 0.11 30.55 22.10
CA ILE A 212 0.64 30.77 23.43
C ILE A 212 0.94 32.25 23.63
N GLN A 213 0.55 32.78 24.77
CA GLN A 213 0.96 34.10 25.20
C GLN A 213 2.23 34.00 26.07
N VAL A 214 3.24 34.78 25.69
CA VAL A 214 4.49 34.84 26.47
C VAL A 214 4.22 35.50 27.81
N SER A 215 4.40 34.79 28.91
CA SER A 215 4.21 35.31 30.27
C SER A 215 5.41 35.04 31.17
N ASN A 216 6.39 34.25 30.75
CA ASN A 216 7.56 33.90 31.54
C ASN A 216 8.68 34.92 31.31
N ASP A 217 9.03 35.65 32.33
CA ASP A 217 10.10 36.66 32.28
C ASP A 217 11.50 36.07 32.02
N LEU A 218 11.72 34.80 32.30
CA LEU A 218 13.01 34.13 32.05
C LEU A 218 13.35 33.99 30.56
N ILE A 219 12.34 34.09 29.68
CA ILE A 219 12.54 34.02 28.24
C ILE A 219 12.46 35.41 27.57
N ASN A 220 12.33 36.47 28.35
CA ASN A 220 12.33 37.84 27.83
C ASN A 220 13.60 38.14 27.05
N ASN A 221 13.48 38.70 25.87
CA ASN A 221 14.55 39.05 24.95
C ASN A 221 15.38 37.81 24.45
N ARG A 222 14.85 36.60 24.61
CA ARG A 222 15.47 35.40 24.06
C ARG A 222 15.04 35.25 22.59
N THR A 223 15.97 34.76 21.78
CA THR A 223 15.71 34.45 20.36
C THR A 223 15.01 33.10 20.22
N LEU A 224 14.36 32.87 19.08
CA LEU A 224 13.74 31.56 18.78
C LEU A 224 14.76 30.41 18.72
N VAL A 225 16.04 30.69 18.39
CA VAL A 225 17.12 29.68 18.46
C VAL A 225 17.38 29.31 19.91
N GLU A 226 17.54 30.28 20.80
CA GLU A 226 17.75 30.01 22.22
C GLU A 226 16.55 29.30 22.84
N LEU A 227 15.34 29.62 22.41
CA LEU A 227 14.13 28.94 22.84
C LEU A 227 14.14 27.46 22.39
N HIS A 228 14.65 27.18 21.18
CA HIS A 228 14.80 25.81 20.69
C HIS A 228 15.78 25.00 21.55
N ASP A 229 16.88 25.62 21.99
CA ASP A 229 17.88 24.99 22.87
C ASP A 229 17.33 24.75 24.31
N ILE A 230 16.43 25.61 24.77
CA ILE A 230 15.78 25.48 26.10
C ILE A 230 14.75 24.33 26.07
N ILE A 231 13.88 24.31 25.07
CA ILE A 231 12.74 23.36 25.01
C ILE A 231 13.17 21.99 24.47
N GLN A 232 14.25 21.93 23.67
CA GLN A 232 14.83 20.70 23.09
C GLN A 232 13.83 19.81 22.35
N CYS A 233 12.90 20.42 21.62
CA CYS A 233 11.97 19.72 20.75
C CYS A 233 11.83 20.42 19.39
N ASN A 234 11.24 19.71 18.42
CA ASN A 234 11.00 20.27 17.10
C ASN A 234 9.71 21.07 17.06
N PHE A 235 9.81 22.34 16.71
CA PHE A 235 8.66 23.21 16.52
C PHE A 235 8.90 24.26 15.43
N VAL A 236 7.82 24.89 14.99
CA VAL A 236 7.86 26.01 14.06
C VAL A 236 6.93 27.11 14.60
N VAL A 237 7.46 28.31 14.77
CA VAL A 237 6.61 29.49 15.04
C VAL A 237 6.14 30.02 13.68
N SER A 238 4.84 29.88 13.44
CA SER A 238 4.20 30.28 12.20
C SER A 238 4.07 31.81 12.10
N ARG A 239 3.59 32.42 13.19
CA ARG A 239 3.37 33.87 13.32
C ARG A 239 3.67 34.30 14.73
N LEU A 240 4.09 35.56 14.87
CA LEU A 240 4.25 36.25 16.16
C LEU A 240 3.45 37.55 16.09
N MET A 241 2.60 37.80 17.07
CA MET A 241 1.96 39.08 17.29
C MET A 241 2.59 39.74 18.48
N SER A 242 3.20 40.92 18.27
CA SER A 242 3.74 41.75 19.35
C SER A 242 2.64 42.40 20.16
N THR A 243 2.99 42.92 21.31
CA THR A 243 2.08 43.65 22.20
C THR A 243 1.42 44.86 21.51
N ASP A 244 2.06 45.45 20.50
CA ASP A 244 1.54 46.56 19.68
C ASP A 244 0.53 46.11 18.61
N GLY A 245 0.19 44.80 18.58
CA GLY A 245 -0.74 44.24 17.61
C GLY A 245 -0.14 43.96 16.22
N HIS A 246 1.17 44.20 16.01
CA HIS A 246 1.83 43.88 14.74
C HIS A 246 2.09 42.40 14.61
N ILE A 247 1.63 41.81 13.49
CA ILE A 247 1.87 40.40 13.16
C ILE A 247 3.03 40.29 12.19
N ILE A 248 4.04 39.51 12.60
CA ILE A 248 5.24 39.23 11.79
C ILE A 248 5.44 37.72 11.60
N ILE A 249 6.21 37.37 10.57
CA ILE A 249 6.77 36.04 10.40
C ILE A 249 8.14 36.02 11.10
N PRO A 250 8.26 35.34 12.25
CA PRO A 250 9.48 35.45 13.04
C PRO A 250 10.64 34.72 12.39
N LYS A 251 11.83 35.30 12.58
CA LYS A 251 13.12 34.69 12.21
C LYS A 251 13.68 33.89 13.38
N SER A 252 14.66 33.02 13.09
CA SER A 252 15.40 32.34 14.13
C SER A 252 16.04 33.31 15.16
N SER A 253 16.44 34.51 14.69
CA SER A 253 17.01 35.59 15.50
C SER A 253 15.97 36.55 16.08
N THR A 254 14.65 36.32 15.86
CA THR A 254 13.62 37.18 16.44
C THR A 254 13.57 36.96 17.94
N ALA A 255 13.73 38.06 18.72
CA ALA A 255 13.53 38.05 20.14
C ALA A 255 12.05 38.06 20.50
N ILE A 256 11.69 37.39 21.58
CA ILE A 256 10.32 37.32 22.12
C ILE A 256 10.24 38.13 23.40
N HIS A 257 9.10 38.73 23.62
CA HIS A 257 8.88 39.58 24.80
C HIS A 257 7.60 39.18 25.55
N PRO A 258 7.52 39.42 26.87
CA PRO A 258 6.29 39.19 27.60
C PRO A 258 5.10 39.96 26.97
N GLY A 259 3.97 39.26 26.84
CA GLY A 259 2.78 39.79 26.18
C GLY A 259 2.66 39.40 24.69
N ASP A 260 3.74 38.99 24.03
CA ASP A 260 3.70 38.51 22.66
C ASP A 260 2.84 37.25 22.55
N LYS A 261 2.13 37.09 21.44
CA LYS A 261 1.38 35.87 21.12
C LYS A 261 2.04 35.12 19.99
N LEU A 262 2.32 33.85 20.23
CA LEU A 262 3.01 32.95 19.29
C LEU A 262 2.03 31.90 18.76
N LEU A 263 1.90 31.78 17.45
CA LEU A 263 1.24 30.65 16.80
C LEU A 263 2.30 29.57 16.55
N ILE A 264 2.26 28.53 17.35
CA ILE A 264 3.27 27.44 17.34
C ILE A 264 2.69 26.19 16.71
N VAL A 265 3.48 25.53 15.87
CA VAL A 265 3.23 24.20 15.33
C VAL A 265 4.25 23.26 15.94
N CYS A 266 3.82 22.32 16.76
CA CYS A 266 4.65 21.34 17.45
C CYS A 266 3.98 19.95 17.44
N SER A 267 4.54 18.96 18.14
CA SER A 267 3.84 17.71 18.43
C SER A 267 2.85 17.91 19.59
N ALA A 268 1.77 17.14 19.63
CA ALA A 268 0.78 17.21 20.72
C ALA A 268 1.41 16.92 22.10
N GLN A 269 2.42 16.06 22.16
CA GLN A 269 3.12 15.74 23.41
C GLN A 269 4.01 16.88 23.92
N ASP A 270 4.54 17.69 23.01
CA ASP A 270 5.40 18.80 23.38
C ASP A 270 4.58 20.04 23.80
N ALA A 271 3.26 20.06 23.52
CA ALA A 271 2.39 21.19 23.82
C ALA A 271 2.46 21.63 25.31
N GLU A 272 2.45 20.68 26.24
CA GLU A 272 2.54 20.97 27.67
C GLU A 272 3.90 21.58 28.08
N ARG A 273 4.99 21.21 27.40
CA ARG A 273 6.31 21.84 27.62
C ARG A 273 6.32 23.31 27.21
N PHE A 274 5.66 23.62 26.09
CA PHE A 274 5.52 25.01 25.64
C PHE A 274 4.71 25.82 26.63
N LYS A 275 3.60 25.29 27.15
CA LYS A 275 2.79 25.95 28.19
C LYS A 275 3.61 26.21 29.46
N ALA A 276 4.42 25.23 29.87
CA ALA A 276 5.26 25.36 31.08
C ALA A 276 6.41 26.36 30.91
N VAL A 277 7.03 26.45 29.73
CA VAL A 277 8.23 27.29 29.50
C VAL A 277 7.86 28.70 29.04
N ILE A 278 6.85 28.85 28.16
CA ILE A 278 6.53 30.13 27.50
C ILE A 278 5.40 30.85 28.24
N GLY A 279 4.32 30.12 28.55
CA GLY A 279 3.12 30.70 29.16
C GLY A 279 1.84 29.99 28.75
N PRO A 280 0.69 30.50 29.21
CA PRO A 280 -0.60 29.85 28.99
C PRO A 280 -1.03 29.87 27.51
N GLU A 281 -1.77 28.84 27.13
CA GLU A 281 -2.50 28.80 25.86
C GLU A 281 -3.61 29.88 25.87
N THR A 282 -3.76 30.56 24.77
CA THR A 282 -4.78 31.62 24.58
C THR A 282 -5.50 31.42 23.26
N GLU A 283 -6.77 31.80 23.23
CA GLU A 283 -7.53 31.80 21.99
C GLU A 283 -7.26 33.07 21.19
N MET A 284 -7.00 32.91 19.90
CA MET A 284 -6.88 34.01 18.97
C MET A 284 -7.28 33.56 17.57
N ASP A 285 -8.13 34.32 16.92
CA ASP A 285 -8.47 34.11 15.52
C ASP A 285 -7.44 34.81 14.62
N TRP A 286 -6.49 34.01 14.13
CA TRP A 286 -5.42 34.46 13.23
C TRP A 286 -5.89 34.67 11.79
N GLU A 287 -7.10 34.22 11.44
CA GLU A 287 -7.63 34.33 10.07
C GLU A 287 -8.44 35.60 9.90
N SER A 288 -9.16 36.03 10.92
CA SER A 288 -9.96 37.27 10.88
C SER A 288 -9.16 38.54 11.14
N THR A 289 -7.90 38.40 11.64
CA THR A 289 -7.05 39.56 11.88
C THR A 289 -6.47 40.08 10.55
N PRO A 290 -6.67 41.35 10.17
CA PRO A 290 -6.15 41.90 8.91
C PRO A 290 -4.63 41.89 8.91
N THR A 291 -4.03 41.01 8.15
CA THR A 291 -2.57 40.89 8.06
C THR A 291 -2.16 40.62 6.61
N PRO A 292 -0.99 41.13 6.17
CA PRO A 292 -0.44 40.78 4.85
C PRO A 292 0.13 39.36 4.80
N VAL A 293 -0.12 38.54 5.84
CA VAL A 293 0.46 37.20 6.00
C VAL A 293 -0.59 36.14 5.66
N PHE A 294 -0.36 35.43 4.57
CA PHE A 294 -1.24 34.38 4.05
C PHE A 294 -0.65 32.99 4.32
N SER A 295 -1.53 32.00 4.48
CA SER A 295 -1.16 30.59 4.50
C SER A 295 -1.62 29.90 3.22
N ARG A 296 -0.72 29.22 2.52
CA ARG A 296 -1.02 28.51 1.27
C ARG A 296 -0.32 27.15 1.22
N ARG A 297 -0.95 26.21 0.53
CA ARG A 297 -0.35 24.91 0.23
C ARG A 297 0.25 24.94 -1.17
N ILE A 298 1.54 24.64 -1.28
CA ILE A 298 2.28 24.57 -2.53
C ILE A 298 2.64 23.11 -2.79
N VAL A 299 2.37 22.63 -4.00
CA VAL A 299 2.68 21.25 -4.40
C VAL A 299 4.03 21.19 -5.09
N VAL A 300 4.90 20.28 -4.66
CA VAL A 300 6.19 20.02 -5.30
C VAL A 300 5.97 19.20 -6.57
N THR A 301 6.17 19.81 -7.73
CA THR A 301 5.87 19.18 -9.02
C THR A 301 7.06 19.14 -9.98
N LYS A 302 8.16 19.82 -9.65
CA LYS A 302 9.40 19.74 -10.42
C LYS A 302 10.33 18.66 -9.85
N SER A 303 10.86 17.84 -10.74
CA SER A 303 11.71 16.69 -10.38
C SER A 303 13.04 17.09 -9.72
N GLU A 304 13.52 18.30 -9.99
CA GLU A 304 14.77 18.83 -9.40
C GLU A 304 14.73 18.96 -7.87
N PHE A 305 13.51 19.05 -7.28
CA PHE A 305 13.32 19.13 -5.83
C PHE A 305 13.11 17.77 -5.17
N ASN A 306 13.05 16.70 -5.94
CA ASN A 306 12.89 15.34 -5.39
C ASN A 306 14.16 14.92 -4.62
N GLY A 307 14.03 14.67 -3.33
CA GLY A 307 15.15 14.33 -2.43
C GLY A 307 15.90 15.54 -1.83
N VAL A 308 15.54 16.76 -2.23
CA VAL A 308 16.17 18.00 -1.71
C VAL A 308 15.69 18.26 -0.28
N ALA A 309 16.62 18.59 0.64
CA ALA A 309 16.25 18.93 2.01
C ALA A 309 15.49 20.27 2.06
N LEU A 310 14.42 20.36 2.84
CA LEU A 310 13.59 21.56 2.97
C LEU A 310 14.42 22.79 3.39
N GLY A 311 15.36 22.61 4.31
CA GLY A 311 16.26 23.67 4.76
C GLY A 311 17.14 24.25 3.67
N SER A 312 17.52 23.46 2.65
CA SER A 312 18.32 23.93 1.53
C SER A 312 17.57 24.90 0.60
N LEU A 313 16.24 24.94 0.66
CA LEU A 313 15.42 25.94 -0.06
C LEU A 313 15.59 27.35 0.52
N ARG A 314 16.12 27.48 1.75
CA ARG A 314 16.33 28.74 2.46
C ARG A 314 15.08 29.62 2.42
N LEU A 315 13.91 29.03 2.71
CA LEU A 315 12.58 29.67 2.55
C LEU A 315 12.51 31.03 3.25
N HIS A 316 13.08 31.11 4.45
CA HIS A 316 13.08 32.34 5.21
C HIS A 316 13.97 33.42 4.57
N ASN A 317 15.23 33.09 4.26
CA ASN A 317 16.21 34.08 3.73
C ASN A 317 15.96 34.45 2.28
N GLY A 318 15.44 33.50 1.47
CA GLY A 318 15.21 33.71 0.03
C GLY A 318 13.81 34.25 -0.31
N TYR A 319 12.81 33.93 0.51
CA TYR A 319 11.40 34.20 0.21
C TYR A 319 10.63 34.86 1.36
N LYS A 320 11.24 35.08 2.52
CA LYS A 320 10.56 35.53 3.73
C LYS A 320 9.34 34.68 4.11
N LEU A 321 9.43 33.35 3.89
CA LEU A 321 8.38 32.39 4.12
C LEU A 321 8.80 31.41 5.22
N ASN A 322 7.84 30.98 6.05
CA ASN A 322 8.01 29.86 6.95
C ASN A 322 7.19 28.66 6.44
N ALA A 323 7.82 27.48 6.36
CA ALA A 323 7.11 26.22 6.13
C ALA A 323 6.70 25.64 7.48
N THR A 324 5.41 25.31 7.64
CA THR A 324 4.86 24.81 8.91
C THR A 324 4.68 23.30 8.89
N ARG A 325 4.21 22.75 7.81
CA ARG A 325 3.98 21.30 7.63
C ARG A 325 4.13 20.87 6.18
N VAL A 326 4.39 19.59 5.98
CA VAL A 326 4.44 18.95 4.67
C VAL A 326 3.47 17.78 4.68
N ASN A 327 2.44 17.82 3.85
CA ASN A 327 1.54 16.69 3.65
C ASN A 327 2.12 15.77 2.57
N ARG A 328 2.37 14.51 2.93
CA ARG A 328 2.85 13.45 2.05
C ARG A 328 1.88 12.28 2.07
N ALA A 329 1.25 12.02 0.94
CA ALA A 329 0.29 10.92 0.80
C ALA A 329 -0.79 10.90 1.90
N GLY A 330 -1.31 12.08 2.29
CA GLY A 330 -2.33 12.23 3.32
C GLY A 330 -1.80 12.40 4.75
N VAL A 331 -0.51 12.13 5.00
CA VAL A 331 0.10 12.28 6.33
C VAL A 331 0.75 13.65 6.45
N ASP A 332 0.38 14.42 7.47
CA ASP A 332 1.01 15.69 7.80
C ASP A 332 2.29 15.45 8.63
N LEU A 333 3.40 15.97 8.13
CA LEU A 333 4.73 15.93 8.74
C LEU A 333 5.12 17.34 9.18
N LEU A 334 5.82 17.47 10.30
CA LEU A 334 6.41 18.73 10.71
C LEU A 334 7.49 19.16 9.69
N ALA A 335 7.47 20.43 9.28
CA ALA A 335 8.40 20.98 8.28
C ALA A 335 9.79 21.23 8.88
N THR A 336 10.53 20.18 9.20
CA THR A 336 11.90 20.29 9.71
C THR A 336 12.91 20.57 8.60
N PRO A 337 14.04 21.27 8.86
CA PRO A 337 15.05 21.55 7.84
C PRO A 337 15.63 20.31 7.16
N ASN A 338 15.73 19.19 7.87
CA ASN A 338 16.28 17.93 7.38
C ASN A 338 15.26 17.08 6.59
N LEU A 339 13.98 17.49 6.55
CA LEU A 339 12.95 16.80 5.80
C LEU A 339 13.27 16.86 4.30
N ARG A 340 13.45 15.71 3.67
CA ARG A 340 13.68 15.64 2.22
C ARG A 340 12.36 15.64 1.49
N LEU A 341 12.20 16.60 0.59
CA LEU A 341 11.01 16.75 -0.24
C LEU A 341 10.89 15.61 -1.25
N GLN A 342 9.67 15.26 -1.56
CA GLN A 342 9.33 14.33 -2.64
C GLN A 342 8.34 14.97 -3.60
N MET A 343 8.35 14.53 -4.85
CA MET A 343 7.31 14.95 -5.79
C MET A 343 5.94 14.55 -5.24
N GLY A 344 4.98 15.47 -5.37
CA GLY A 344 3.64 15.30 -4.80
C GLY A 344 3.48 15.79 -3.35
N ASP A 345 4.57 16.12 -2.65
CA ASP A 345 4.48 16.74 -1.33
C ASP A 345 3.74 18.08 -1.41
N ARG A 346 2.87 18.33 -0.43
CA ARG A 346 2.16 19.60 -0.28
C ARG A 346 2.74 20.36 0.91
N ILE A 347 3.52 21.40 0.65
CA ILE A 347 4.15 22.22 1.68
C ILE A 347 3.16 23.33 2.07
N THR A 348 2.80 23.42 3.34
CA THR A 348 2.07 24.58 3.87
C THR A 348 3.08 25.65 4.24
N VAL A 349 3.02 26.78 3.55
CA VAL A 349 3.88 27.96 3.77
C VAL A 349 3.08 29.15 4.22
N VAL A 350 3.72 29.99 5.01
CA VAL A 350 3.13 31.22 5.56
C VAL A 350 4.03 32.41 5.19
N GLY A 351 3.42 33.45 4.63
CA GLY A 351 4.10 34.65 4.19
C GLY A 351 3.28 35.58 3.32
N ASN A 352 3.93 36.55 2.67
CA ASN A 352 3.30 37.42 1.71
C ASN A 352 2.90 36.67 0.43
N LEU A 353 1.81 37.08 -0.19
CA LEU A 353 1.27 36.42 -1.37
C LEU A 353 2.28 36.34 -2.53
N GLU A 354 2.99 37.44 -2.80
CA GLU A 354 4.01 37.49 -3.86
C GLU A 354 5.17 36.52 -3.64
N ASP A 355 5.62 36.39 -2.39
CA ASP A 355 6.69 35.46 -2.02
C ASP A 355 6.22 34.01 -2.14
N ILE A 356 4.97 33.75 -1.75
CA ILE A 356 4.32 32.44 -1.92
C ILE A 356 4.22 32.07 -3.41
N GLU A 357 3.81 33.01 -4.27
CA GLU A 357 3.70 32.78 -5.71
C GLU A 357 5.08 32.55 -6.35
N ARG A 358 6.11 33.29 -5.95
CA ARG A 358 7.49 33.06 -6.42
C ARG A 358 7.97 31.66 -6.05
N LEU A 359 7.70 31.21 -4.82
CA LEU A 359 8.03 29.86 -4.41
C LEU A 359 7.21 28.80 -5.17
N ALA A 360 5.91 29.07 -5.40
CA ALA A 360 5.03 28.19 -6.16
C ALA A 360 5.52 27.98 -7.60
N VAL A 361 5.94 29.04 -8.28
CA VAL A 361 6.55 28.96 -9.62
C VAL A 361 7.84 28.13 -9.58
N ARG A 362 8.68 28.35 -8.55
CA ARG A 362 9.92 27.59 -8.39
C ARG A 362 9.69 26.10 -8.18
N LEU A 363 8.77 25.72 -7.29
CA LEU A 363 8.44 24.32 -6.99
C LEU A 363 7.54 23.68 -8.07
N GLY A 364 6.95 24.51 -8.94
CA GLY A 364 6.11 24.12 -10.07
C GLY A 364 4.62 24.19 -9.80
N ASN A 365 4.15 23.88 -8.61
CA ASN A 365 2.75 23.99 -8.12
C ASN A 365 1.65 23.66 -9.16
N SER A 366 1.88 22.67 -10.01
CA SER A 366 1.00 22.32 -11.12
C SER A 366 0.52 20.88 -11.02
N MET A 367 -0.73 20.68 -10.62
CA MET A 367 -1.34 19.34 -10.58
C MET A 367 -1.32 18.65 -11.97
N LYS A 368 -1.40 19.42 -13.07
CA LYS A 368 -1.28 18.87 -14.43
C LYS A 368 0.06 18.16 -14.66
N ARG A 369 1.16 18.68 -14.12
CA ARG A 369 2.49 18.05 -14.25
C ARG A 369 2.61 16.75 -13.46
N LEU A 370 1.91 16.63 -12.34
CA LEU A 370 1.86 15.40 -11.55
C LEU A 370 1.05 14.29 -12.23
N ASN A 371 0.11 14.65 -13.10
CA ASN A 371 -0.72 13.69 -13.82
C ASN A 371 -0.01 13.04 -15.01
N ASN A 372 1.14 13.57 -15.45
CA ASN A 372 1.92 12.96 -16.52
C ASN A 372 2.79 11.83 -15.96
N PRO A 373 2.48 10.55 -16.26
CA PRO A 373 3.28 9.42 -15.79
C PRO A 373 4.65 9.44 -16.46
N ASN A 374 5.69 9.15 -15.69
CA ASN A 374 7.04 9.00 -16.24
C ASN A 374 7.23 7.56 -16.77
N LEU A 375 6.84 7.34 -18.02
CA LEU A 375 6.95 6.03 -18.66
C LEU A 375 8.40 5.54 -18.77
N ILE A 376 9.37 6.45 -18.91
CA ILE A 376 10.80 6.07 -19.00
C ILE A 376 11.23 5.34 -17.73
N THR A 377 10.91 5.88 -16.57
CA THR A 377 11.26 5.23 -15.28
C THR A 377 10.57 3.89 -15.12
N ILE A 378 9.30 3.78 -15.57
CA ILE A 378 8.53 2.52 -15.51
C ILE A 378 9.21 1.46 -16.39
N PHE A 379 9.46 1.74 -17.66
CA PHE A 379 10.01 0.74 -18.59
C PHE A 379 11.47 0.41 -18.30
N VAL A 380 12.30 1.38 -17.89
CA VAL A 380 13.66 1.12 -17.41
C VAL A 380 13.62 0.23 -16.17
N GLY A 381 12.72 0.52 -15.22
CA GLY A 381 12.55 -0.29 -14.03
C GLY A 381 12.08 -1.71 -14.33
N ILE A 382 11.16 -1.88 -15.26
CA ILE A 382 10.71 -3.20 -15.73
C ILE A 382 11.87 -3.97 -16.36
N ALA A 383 12.66 -3.34 -17.26
CA ALA A 383 13.81 -3.98 -17.89
C ALA A 383 14.84 -4.44 -16.86
N LEU A 384 15.20 -3.57 -15.91
CA LEU A 384 16.09 -3.93 -14.80
C LEU A 384 15.51 -5.04 -13.92
N GLY A 385 14.19 -5.03 -13.70
CA GLY A 385 13.49 -6.07 -12.96
C GLY A 385 13.55 -7.43 -13.66
N ILE A 386 13.35 -7.47 -14.97
CA ILE A 386 13.47 -8.70 -15.76
C ILE A 386 14.90 -9.22 -15.74
N ILE A 387 15.90 -8.34 -15.91
CA ILE A 387 17.31 -8.71 -15.83
C ILE A 387 17.62 -9.31 -14.45
N LEU A 388 17.26 -8.63 -13.36
CA LEU A 388 17.46 -9.14 -12.00
C LEU A 388 16.74 -10.47 -11.78
N GLY A 389 15.49 -10.57 -12.26
CA GLY A 389 14.68 -11.80 -12.17
C GLY A 389 15.27 -12.99 -12.90
N SER A 390 16.07 -12.73 -13.95
CA SER A 390 16.71 -13.77 -14.77
C SER A 390 18.03 -14.28 -14.19
N ILE A 391 18.59 -13.58 -13.18
CA ILE A 391 19.85 -13.98 -12.53
C ILE A 391 19.61 -15.25 -11.70
N ASN A 392 20.48 -16.25 -11.89
CA ASN A 392 20.49 -17.43 -11.06
C ASN A 392 21.18 -17.12 -9.72
N ILE A 393 20.42 -17.22 -8.62
CA ILE A 393 20.89 -16.89 -7.25
C ILE A 393 21.61 -18.09 -6.59
N GLY A 394 21.70 -19.22 -7.27
CA GLY A 394 22.23 -20.49 -6.77
C GLY A 394 21.13 -21.55 -6.64
N PHE A 395 21.53 -22.83 -6.62
CA PHE A 395 20.61 -23.97 -6.57
C PHE A 395 19.53 -23.99 -7.68
N GLY A 396 19.80 -23.37 -8.84
CA GLY A 396 18.80 -23.26 -9.91
C GLY A 396 17.70 -22.22 -9.69
N MET A 397 17.68 -21.54 -8.53
CA MET A 397 16.66 -20.56 -8.18
C MET A 397 16.86 -19.21 -8.91
N LYS A 398 15.76 -18.66 -9.43
CA LYS A 398 15.68 -17.32 -10.02
C LYS A 398 14.53 -16.57 -9.35
N LEU A 399 14.65 -15.26 -9.21
CA LEU A 399 13.53 -14.46 -8.73
C LEU A 399 12.34 -14.44 -9.71
N GLY A 400 12.60 -14.77 -10.98
CA GLY A 400 11.59 -14.82 -12.04
C GLY A 400 10.98 -13.45 -12.38
N LEU A 401 9.97 -13.48 -13.25
CA LEU A 401 9.27 -12.28 -13.73
C LEU A 401 8.34 -11.66 -12.69
N ALA A 402 8.12 -12.33 -11.56
CA ALA A 402 7.38 -11.77 -10.43
C ALA A 402 8.32 -11.13 -9.40
N GLY A 403 9.35 -11.86 -8.93
CA GLY A 403 10.23 -11.38 -7.86
C GLY A 403 11.18 -10.28 -8.28
N GLY A 404 11.81 -10.41 -9.46
CA GLY A 404 12.76 -9.41 -9.96
C GLY A 404 12.14 -8.01 -10.11
N PRO A 405 11.04 -7.85 -10.87
CA PRO A 405 10.34 -6.56 -11.01
C PRO A 405 9.84 -6.00 -9.67
N LEU A 406 9.38 -6.86 -8.73
CA LEU A 406 8.95 -6.42 -7.40
C LEU A 406 10.10 -5.77 -6.63
N VAL A 407 11.25 -6.46 -6.54
CA VAL A 407 12.43 -5.96 -5.81
C VAL A 407 12.92 -4.65 -6.42
N VAL A 408 13.08 -4.60 -7.75
CA VAL A 408 13.53 -3.38 -8.44
C VAL A 408 12.55 -2.23 -8.22
N ALA A 409 11.24 -2.46 -8.31
CA ALA A 409 10.24 -1.43 -8.09
C ALA A 409 10.27 -0.87 -6.66
N ILE A 410 10.41 -1.72 -5.63
CA ILE A 410 10.57 -1.31 -4.23
C ILE A 410 11.83 -0.46 -4.06
N LEU A 411 12.97 -0.89 -4.62
CA LEU A 411 14.25 -0.15 -4.54
C LEU A 411 14.18 1.18 -5.29
N LEU A 412 13.62 1.21 -6.49
CA LEU A 412 13.44 2.44 -7.27
C LEU A 412 12.53 3.41 -6.54
N SER A 413 11.42 2.96 -6.01
CA SER A 413 10.48 3.79 -5.26
C SER A 413 11.14 4.47 -4.04
N ARG A 414 12.08 3.79 -3.38
CA ARG A 414 12.78 4.31 -2.21
C ARG A 414 14.02 5.11 -2.54
N PHE A 415 14.83 4.62 -3.48
CA PHE A 415 16.18 5.15 -3.76
C PHE A 415 16.33 5.81 -5.14
N GLY A 416 15.30 5.73 -5.99
CA GLY A 416 15.36 6.25 -7.37
C GLY A 416 15.70 7.74 -7.44
N TYR A 417 15.33 8.52 -6.43
CA TYR A 417 15.70 9.94 -6.33
C TYR A 417 17.23 10.16 -6.31
N LYS A 418 18.03 9.21 -5.79
CA LYS A 418 19.50 9.29 -5.78
C LYS A 418 20.08 9.20 -7.20
N ALA A 419 19.42 8.44 -8.07
CA ALA A 419 19.77 8.31 -9.48
C ALA A 419 19.04 9.36 -10.36
N LYS A 420 18.43 10.38 -9.77
CA LYS A 420 17.63 11.42 -10.46
C LYS A 420 16.44 10.83 -11.26
N LEU A 421 16.05 9.59 -10.99
CA LEU A 421 14.87 8.97 -11.58
C LEU A 421 13.62 9.47 -10.88
N VAL A 422 12.66 9.95 -11.66
CA VAL A 422 11.35 10.37 -11.14
C VAL A 422 10.48 9.13 -11.03
N THR A 423 10.37 8.60 -9.82
CA THR A 423 9.55 7.41 -9.52
C THR A 423 8.10 7.76 -9.16
N TYR A 424 7.79 9.06 -9.10
CA TYR A 424 6.43 9.51 -8.85
C TYR A 424 5.53 9.14 -10.02
N THR A 425 4.51 8.36 -9.73
CA THR A 425 3.40 8.06 -10.64
C THR A 425 2.12 8.48 -9.91
N SER A 426 1.19 9.15 -10.61
CA SER A 426 -0.09 9.49 -9.98
C SER A 426 -0.79 8.22 -9.50
N THR A 427 -1.50 8.30 -8.38
CA THR A 427 -2.22 7.14 -7.82
C THR A 427 -3.13 6.50 -8.86
N SER A 428 -3.83 7.30 -9.67
CA SER A 428 -4.71 6.82 -10.73
C SER A 428 -3.95 6.05 -11.82
N ALA A 429 -2.79 6.56 -12.26
CA ALA A 429 -1.99 5.87 -13.29
C ALA A 429 -1.40 4.55 -12.74
N SER A 430 -0.93 4.55 -11.50
CA SER A 430 -0.41 3.34 -10.85
C SER A 430 -1.52 2.29 -10.65
N MET A 431 -2.72 2.71 -10.22
CA MET A 431 -3.87 1.82 -10.10
C MET A 431 -4.29 1.26 -11.47
N MET A 432 -4.35 2.11 -12.51
CA MET A 432 -4.70 1.66 -13.86
C MET A 432 -3.72 0.60 -14.39
N LEU A 433 -2.41 0.82 -14.26
CA LEU A 433 -1.39 -0.15 -14.67
C LEU A 433 -1.52 -1.47 -13.89
N ARG A 434 -1.76 -1.39 -12.58
CA ARG A 434 -1.97 -2.55 -11.73
C ARG A 434 -3.21 -3.35 -12.16
N GLU A 435 -4.34 -2.67 -12.35
CA GLU A 435 -5.60 -3.31 -12.73
C GLU A 435 -5.54 -3.90 -14.14
N LEU A 436 -4.96 -3.18 -15.08
CA LEU A 436 -4.75 -3.70 -16.44
C LEU A 436 -3.86 -4.96 -16.39
N GLY A 437 -2.75 -4.89 -15.66
CA GLY A 437 -1.83 -6.01 -15.53
C GLY A 437 -2.47 -7.25 -14.93
N ILE A 438 -3.20 -7.10 -13.81
CA ILE A 438 -3.87 -8.23 -13.16
C ILE A 438 -5.00 -8.81 -14.02
N CYS A 439 -5.77 -7.97 -14.73
CA CYS A 439 -6.83 -8.44 -15.63
C CYS A 439 -6.25 -9.29 -16.77
N LEU A 440 -5.19 -8.82 -17.44
CA LEU A 440 -4.52 -9.57 -18.51
C LEU A 440 -3.96 -10.90 -17.99
N PHE A 441 -3.33 -10.89 -16.82
CA PHE A 441 -2.80 -12.09 -16.18
C PHE A 441 -3.92 -13.08 -15.86
N LEU A 442 -4.96 -12.65 -15.14
CA LEU A 442 -6.06 -13.53 -14.71
C LEU A 442 -6.87 -14.07 -15.89
N ALA A 443 -7.12 -13.25 -16.92
CA ALA A 443 -7.79 -13.72 -18.15
C ALA A 443 -6.97 -14.82 -18.83
N SER A 444 -5.66 -14.62 -18.98
CA SER A 444 -4.78 -15.63 -19.60
C SER A 444 -4.74 -16.93 -18.79
N VAL A 445 -4.60 -16.84 -17.46
CA VAL A 445 -4.58 -17.99 -16.56
C VAL A 445 -5.93 -18.72 -16.60
N GLY A 446 -7.03 -17.97 -16.59
CA GLY A 446 -8.38 -18.54 -16.64
C GLY A 446 -8.65 -19.30 -17.95
N ILE A 447 -8.38 -18.68 -19.10
CA ILE A 447 -8.57 -19.30 -20.41
C ILE A 447 -7.72 -20.59 -20.50
N ALA A 448 -6.46 -20.56 -20.07
CA ALA A 448 -5.59 -21.73 -20.10
C ALA A 448 -6.09 -22.88 -19.22
N ALA A 449 -6.60 -22.57 -18.02
CA ALA A 449 -7.10 -23.56 -17.07
C ALA A 449 -8.47 -24.14 -17.46
N GLY A 450 -9.24 -23.44 -18.29
CA GLY A 450 -10.66 -23.75 -18.55
C GLY A 450 -10.93 -25.16 -19.09
N LYS A 451 -10.09 -25.69 -19.97
CA LYS A 451 -10.26 -27.03 -20.57
C LYS A 451 -10.30 -28.18 -19.55
N GLY A 452 -9.50 -28.10 -18.49
CA GLY A 452 -9.40 -29.15 -17.46
C GLY A 452 -10.13 -28.83 -16.17
N PHE A 453 -10.64 -27.61 -15.99
CA PHE A 453 -11.13 -27.12 -14.71
C PHE A 453 -12.27 -27.95 -14.13
N ALA A 454 -13.31 -28.21 -14.91
CA ALA A 454 -14.47 -28.98 -14.45
C ALA A 454 -14.08 -30.39 -14.01
N ALA A 455 -13.22 -31.07 -14.77
CA ALA A 455 -12.74 -32.40 -14.43
C ALA A 455 -11.84 -32.41 -13.18
N ALA A 456 -11.08 -31.33 -12.95
CA ALA A 456 -10.18 -31.22 -11.81
C ALA A 456 -10.90 -30.81 -10.52
N VAL A 457 -11.96 -30.00 -10.61
CA VAL A 457 -12.63 -29.40 -9.43
C VAL A 457 -13.89 -30.14 -9.03
N PHE A 458 -14.72 -30.59 -10.00
CA PHE A 458 -15.98 -31.26 -9.69
C PHE A 458 -15.80 -32.79 -9.52
N ASN A 459 -14.84 -33.17 -8.67
CA ASN A 459 -14.60 -34.53 -8.24
C ASN A 459 -14.21 -34.55 -6.75
N THR A 460 -13.98 -35.74 -6.20
CA THR A 460 -13.62 -35.92 -4.79
C THR A 460 -12.33 -35.15 -4.43
N THR A 461 -11.34 -35.12 -5.32
CA THR A 461 -10.08 -34.39 -5.12
C THR A 461 -10.29 -32.87 -5.06
N GLY A 462 -11.11 -32.33 -5.97
CA GLY A 462 -11.47 -30.90 -5.98
C GLY A 462 -12.23 -30.47 -4.73
N MET A 463 -13.07 -31.33 -4.19
CA MET A 463 -13.74 -31.07 -2.90
C MET A 463 -12.73 -30.97 -1.76
N TRP A 464 -11.69 -31.80 -1.75
CA TRP A 464 -10.57 -31.67 -0.80
C TRP A 464 -9.78 -30.38 -0.97
N TRP A 465 -9.62 -29.86 -2.20
CA TRP A 465 -8.98 -28.56 -2.42
C TRP A 465 -9.75 -27.42 -1.75
N VAL A 466 -11.07 -27.45 -1.83
CA VAL A 466 -11.94 -26.45 -1.19
C VAL A 466 -11.83 -26.54 0.34
N ILE A 467 -11.92 -27.75 0.91
CA ILE A 467 -11.83 -27.98 2.36
C ILE A 467 -10.46 -27.54 2.90
N TRP A 468 -9.39 -28.03 2.28
CA TRP A 468 -8.03 -27.70 2.71
C TRP A 468 -7.69 -26.24 2.47
N GLY A 469 -8.20 -25.62 1.39
CA GLY A 469 -8.10 -24.19 1.18
C GLY A 469 -8.68 -23.40 2.34
N PHE A 470 -9.87 -23.78 2.81
CA PHE A 470 -10.49 -23.15 3.97
C PHE A 470 -9.66 -23.33 5.25
N VAL A 471 -9.14 -24.52 5.50
CA VAL A 471 -8.26 -24.80 6.66
C VAL A 471 -6.97 -23.98 6.60
N ILE A 472 -6.32 -23.91 5.41
CA ILE A 472 -5.11 -23.09 5.18
C ILE A 472 -5.37 -21.61 5.46
N THR A 473 -6.58 -21.11 5.18
CA THR A 473 -6.95 -19.72 5.48
C THR A 473 -7.23 -19.51 6.96
N VAL A 474 -8.17 -20.27 7.52
CA VAL A 474 -8.80 -19.97 8.80
C VAL A 474 -7.90 -20.30 9.99
N VAL A 475 -7.24 -21.46 9.97
CA VAL A 475 -6.44 -21.91 11.12
C VAL A 475 -5.27 -20.96 11.43
N PRO A 476 -4.42 -20.57 10.47
CA PRO A 476 -3.34 -19.61 10.74
C PRO A 476 -3.84 -18.25 11.21
N LEU A 477 -4.95 -17.75 10.63
CA LEU A 477 -5.49 -16.44 11.00
C LEU A 477 -6.05 -16.45 12.42
N ILE A 478 -6.75 -17.50 12.84
CA ILE A 478 -7.23 -17.63 14.23
C ILE A 478 -6.04 -17.68 15.19
N VAL A 479 -5.03 -18.49 14.91
CA VAL A 479 -3.83 -18.59 15.77
C VAL A 479 -3.12 -17.23 15.87
N VAL A 480 -2.87 -16.58 14.74
CA VAL A 480 -2.24 -15.24 14.70
C VAL A 480 -3.09 -14.21 15.42
N GLY A 481 -4.41 -14.21 15.21
CA GLY A 481 -5.34 -13.28 15.86
C GLY A 481 -5.40 -13.47 17.37
N CYS A 482 -5.42 -14.72 17.85
CA CYS A 482 -5.37 -15.03 19.27
C CYS A 482 -4.05 -14.56 19.91
N ILE A 483 -2.91 -14.81 19.25
CA ILE A 483 -1.60 -14.33 19.75
C ILE A 483 -1.55 -12.80 19.74
N ALA A 484 -2.01 -12.16 18.66
CA ALA A 484 -2.06 -10.70 18.55
C ALA A 484 -2.88 -10.09 19.68
N ARG A 485 -4.05 -10.65 19.97
CA ARG A 485 -4.93 -10.11 21.01
C ARG A 485 -4.47 -10.44 22.43
N TRP A 486 -4.11 -11.69 22.69
CA TRP A 486 -3.75 -12.14 24.04
C TRP A 486 -2.38 -11.65 24.48
N LYS A 487 -1.35 -11.88 23.65
CA LYS A 487 0.05 -11.57 24.01
C LYS A 487 0.39 -10.09 23.80
N TYR A 488 -0.02 -9.53 22.66
CA TYR A 488 0.39 -8.18 22.26
C TYR A 488 -0.69 -7.12 22.52
N LYS A 489 -1.89 -7.53 22.99
CA LYS A 489 -3.04 -6.64 23.26
C LYS A 489 -3.37 -5.73 22.07
N THR A 490 -3.14 -6.23 20.86
CA THR A 490 -3.35 -5.48 19.62
C THR A 490 -4.83 -5.12 19.49
N ASN A 491 -5.12 -3.88 19.11
CA ASN A 491 -6.48 -3.43 18.85
C ASN A 491 -7.12 -4.25 17.72
N TYR A 492 -8.41 -4.50 17.81
CA TYR A 492 -9.13 -5.38 16.88
C TYR A 492 -9.13 -4.84 15.44
N LEU A 493 -9.25 -3.52 15.24
CA LEU A 493 -9.19 -2.92 13.91
C LEU A 493 -7.82 -3.17 13.25
N THR A 494 -6.76 -3.11 14.03
CA THR A 494 -5.39 -3.45 13.60
C THR A 494 -5.29 -4.94 13.23
N ILE A 495 -5.95 -5.84 13.98
CA ILE A 495 -6.00 -7.28 13.67
C ILE A 495 -6.74 -7.53 12.34
N MET A 496 -7.85 -6.83 12.08
CA MET A 496 -8.56 -6.93 10.79
C MET A 496 -7.63 -6.52 9.62
N GLY A 497 -6.86 -5.45 9.79
CA GLY A 497 -5.86 -5.02 8.80
C GLY A 497 -4.69 -6.00 8.66
N LEU A 498 -4.23 -6.61 9.77
CA LEU A 498 -3.21 -7.67 9.78
C LEU A 498 -3.70 -8.91 8.99
N PHE A 499 -4.94 -9.33 9.15
CA PHE A 499 -5.50 -10.46 8.41
C PHE A 499 -5.60 -10.17 6.92
N SER A 500 -6.19 -9.04 6.57
CA SER A 500 -6.35 -8.63 5.17
C SER A 500 -4.98 -8.42 4.48
N GLY A 501 -4.04 -7.74 5.15
CA GLY A 501 -2.69 -7.49 4.62
C GLY A 501 -1.82 -8.74 4.63
N GLY A 502 -1.95 -9.57 5.67
CA GLY A 502 -1.29 -10.87 5.78
C GLY A 502 -1.71 -11.84 4.66
N CYS A 503 -2.97 -11.82 4.26
CA CYS A 503 -3.49 -12.60 3.13
C CYS A 503 -3.43 -11.87 1.79
N THR A 504 -2.93 -10.63 1.75
CA THR A 504 -2.88 -9.78 0.54
C THR A 504 -4.24 -9.55 -0.11
N ASP A 505 -5.32 -9.46 0.72
CA ASP A 505 -6.72 -9.46 0.28
C ASP A 505 -7.40 -8.08 0.38
N PRO A 506 -7.52 -7.32 -0.73
CA PRO A 506 -8.23 -6.06 -0.77
C PRO A 506 -9.74 -6.17 -0.46
N PRO A 507 -10.49 -7.21 -0.89
CA PRO A 507 -11.87 -7.42 -0.47
C PRO A 507 -12.09 -7.47 1.04
N ALA A 508 -11.26 -8.21 1.78
CA ALA A 508 -11.32 -8.27 3.23
C ALA A 508 -10.95 -6.92 3.88
N LEU A 509 -9.99 -6.18 3.29
CA LEU A 509 -9.70 -4.82 3.74
C LEU A 509 -10.90 -3.88 3.53
N ALA A 510 -11.54 -3.95 2.36
CA ALA A 510 -12.71 -3.14 2.08
C ALA A 510 -13.85 -3.44 3.08
N TYR A 511 -14.05 -4.73 3.41
CA TYR A 511 -14.98 -5.13 4.47
C TYR A 511 -14.58 -4.53 5.82
N ALA A 512 -13.30 -4.63 6.23
CA ALA A 512 -12.81 -4.12 7.49
C ALA A 512 -13.04 -2.59 7.62
N ASN A 513 -12.66 -1.80 6.61
CA ASN A 513 -12.86 -0.36 6.60
C ASN A 513 -14.34 0.02 6.62
N ASN A 514 -15.17 -0.63 5.81
CA ASN A 514 -16.61 -0.33 5.74
C ASN A 514 -17.35 -0.68 7.04
N SER A 515 -16.97 -1.77 7.70
CA SER A 515 -17.61 -2.24 8.94
C SER A 515 -17.20 -1.42 10.16
N THR A 516 -16.07 -0.75 10.13
CA THR A 516 -15.55 0.05 11.24
C THR A 516 -15.69 1.55 11.02
N GLY A 517 -15.82 2.01 9.77
CA GLY A 517 -15.80 3.43 9.42
C GLY A 517 -14.48 4.14 9.77
N ASN A 518 -13.38 3.37 9.96
CA ASN A 518 -12.08 3.87 10.42
C ASN A 518 -10.96 3.38 9.51
N ASP A 519 -9.90 4.16 9.38
CA ASP A 519 -8.75 3.85 8.52
C ASP A 519 -7.67 2.97 9.18
N ALA A 520 -7.83 2.62 10.45
CA ALA A 520 -6.84 1.80 11.17
C ALA A 520 -6.59 0.43 10.53
N PRO A 521 -7.60 -0.29 9.98
CA PRO A 521 -7.33 -1.51 9.22
C PRO A 521 -6.46 -1.26 8.00
N ALA A 522 -6.65 -0.15 7.27
CA ALA A 522 -5.85 0.20 6.11
C ALA A 522 -4.40 0.52 6.48
N VAL A 523 -4.16 1.15 7.63
CA VAL A 523 -2.81 1.42 8.15
C VAL A 523 -2.10 0.11 8.50
N ALA A 524 -2.75 -0.80 9.20
CA ALA A 524 -2.18 -2.11 9.54
C ALA A 524 -1.93 -2.97 8.29
N TYR A 525 -2.88 -2.98 7.34
CA TYR A 525 -2.73 -3.61 6.03
C TYR A 525 -1.47 -3.11 5.32
N SER A 526 -1.32 -1.79 5.17
CA SER A 526 -0.18 -1.18 4.48
C SER A 526 1.15 -1.45 5.18
N THR A 527 1.14 -1.71 6.48
CA THR A 527 2.33 -2.05 7.26
C THR A 527 2.83 -3.47 6.96
N VAL A 528 1.95 -4.45 6.84
CA VAL A 528 2.35 -5.85 6.66
C VAL A 528 2.39 -6.29 5.20
N TYR A 529 1.56 -5.70 4.34
CA TYR A 529 1.39 -6.08 2.94
C TYR A 529 2.70 -6.17 2.14
N PRO A 530 3.67 -5.21 2.27
CA PRO A 530 4.91 -5.29 1.50
C PRO A 530 5.74 -6.54 1.79
N LEU A 531 5.91 -6.85 3.07
CA LEU A 531 6.68 -8.01 3.51
C LEU A 531 5.95 -9.31 3.17
N THR A 532 4.65 -9.36 3.42
CA THR A 532 3.84 -10.55 3.14
C THR A 532 3.79 -10.86 1.66
N MET A 533 3.63 -9.85 0.82
CA MET A 533 3.65 -10.03 -0.63
C MET A 533 4.95 -10.67 -1.10
N PHE A 534 6.09 -10.16 -0.65
CA PHE A 534 7.41 -10.71 -0.98
C PHE A 534 7.57 -12.14 -0.47
N LEU A 535 7.31 -12.37 0.82
CA LEU A 535 7.52 -13.69 1.43
C LEU A 535 6.58 -14.76 0.86
N ARG A 536 5.35 -14.42 0.50
CA ARG A 536 4.41 -15.36 -0.12
C ARG A 536 4.84 -15.77 -1.52
N VAL A 537 5.40 -14.84 -2.31
CA VAL A 537 6.01 -15.15 -3.61
C VAL A 537 7.16 -16.14 -3.42
N VAL A 538 8.06 -15.87 -2.47
CA VAL A 538 9.20 -16.74 -2.17
C VAL A 538 8.74 -18.11 -1.63
N ALA A 539 7.75 -18.14 -0.75
CA ALA A 539 7.23 -19.39 -0.17
C ALA A 539 6.57 -20.28 -1.23
N ALA A 540 5.72 -19.71 -2.10
CA ALA A 540 5.06 -20.48 -3.16
C ALA A 540 6.07 -21.06 -4.15
N GLN A 541 7.04 -20.26 -4.60
CA GLN A 541 8.09 -20.72 -5.49
C GLN A 541 9.03 -21.72 -4.81
N GLY A 542 9.38 -21.46 -3.53
CA GLY A 542 10.25 -22.33 -2.75
C GLY A 542 9.67 -23.73 -2.52
N LEU A 543 8.37 -23.83 -2.25
CA LEU A 543 7.68 -25.14 -2.11
C LEU A 543 7.75 -25.94 -3.41
N ILE A 544 7.57 -25.30 -4.55
CA ILE A 544 7.67 -25.97 -5.86
C ILE A 544 9.08 -26.43 -6.13
N LEU A 545 10.07 -25.55 -5.96
CA LEU A 545 11.47 -25.90 -6.22
C LEU A 545 12.02 -26.98 -5.27
N ALA A 546 11.47 -27.07 -4.05
CA ALA A 546 11.90 -28.06 -3.08
C ALA A 546 11.24 -29.44 -3.26
N LEU A 547 10.00 -29.49 -3.81
CA LEU A 547 9.19 -30.71 -3.78
C LEU A 547 8.66 -31.16 -5.15
N ALA A 548 8.66 -30.31 -6.16
CA ALA A 548 8.17 -30.63 -7.52
C ALA A 548 9.30 -30.90 -8.52
N VAL A 549 10.56 -30.66 -8.14
CA VAL A 549 11.75 -30.86 -9.00
C VAL A 549 12.46 -32.16 -8.64
#